data_f400a3fd71305d2178ff8e76bbad81a0
#
_entry.id   f400a3fd71305d2178ff8e76bbad81a0
#
_cell.length_a   1.000
_cell.length_b   1.000
_cell.length_c   1.000
_cell.angle_alpha   90.00
_cell.angle_beta   90.00
_cell.angle_gamma   90.00
#
_symmetry.space_group_name_H-M   'P 1'
#
loop_
_entity.id
_entity.type
_entity.pdbx_description
1 polymer ?
#
loop_
_entity_poly.entity_id
_entity_poly.type
_entity_poly.pdbx_seq_one_letter_code
_entity_poly.pdbx_strand_id
1 'polypeptide(L)'
;MMQFIETLYADPLLKFLVDTTMKSFVIFAVAGLFIFCLRRKSAAVRGFVWSMAIVGCLIVPLFSFILPKWEVNVLPQTPVGYETYQLAEISQTPVTSTRTVVDPSSIALSEVPTKTEASTQATPTPFQPEVETRRNDMPGRMPWTNWIGIVCGCVSALLLAGLIFGIGAVWYISTRAHDFNGTMDPLPSTWNQKFGVRLSDKITVPMVWGLFRPVILLPIGADNWQTERLRAVLFHELAHIKRRDWVMQMIAQVVCAVYWFNPLVWFAARWMRIEAEQACDDQVLNAGYQPNLS
;
A
#
# COMPACT_ATOMS: atom_id res chain seq x y z
N MET A 1 -6.22 10.74 -23.19
CA MET A 1 -6.59 9.63 -22.27
C MET A 1 -5.64 8.44 -22.42
N MET A 2 -5.32 7.94 -23.63
CA MET A 2 -4.34 6.84 -23.82
C MET A 2 -2.92 7.20 -23.36
N GLN A 3 -2.38 8.36 -23.67
CA GLN A 3 -1.07 8.80 -23.19
C GLN A 3 -0.97 8.87 -21.65
N PHE A 4 -2.06 9.22 -20.97
CA PHE A 4 -2.11 9.25 -19.50
C PHE A 4 -2.05 7.82 -18.92
N ILE A 5 -2.71 6.87 -19.57
CA ILE A 5 -2.68 5.45 -19.18
C ILE A 5 -1.29 4.87 -19.41
N GLU A 6 -0.64 5.16 -20.52
CA GLU A 6 0.73 4.73 -20.81
C GLU A 6 1.74 5.29 -19.80
N THR A 7 1.60 6.56 -19.41
CA THR A 7 2.45 7.16 -18.37
C THR A 7 2.19 6.54 -16.99
N LEU A 8 0.95 6.16 -16.70
CA LEU A 8 0.55 5.50 -15.46
C LEU A 8 1.17 4.10 -15.34
N TYR A 9 1.30 3.38 -16.45
CA TYR A 9 1.90 2.05 -16.49
C TYR A 9 3.43 2.05 -16.65
N ALA A 10 4.00 3.14 -17.14
CA ALA A 10 5.44 3.28 -17.34
C ALA A 10 6.21 3.50 -16.02
N ASP A 11 5.54 4.10 -15.00
CA ASP A 11 6.20 4.42 -13.75
C ASP A 11 5.90 3.36 -12.67
N PRO A 12 6.93 2.66 -12.16
CA PRO A 12 6.75 1.58 -11.19
C PRO A 12 6.11 2.06 -9.88
N LEU A 13 6.35 3.29 -9.48
CA LEU A 13 5.83 3.86 -8.23
C LEU A 13 4.33 4.14 -8.35
N LEU A 14 3.92 4.73 -9.48
CA LEU A 14 2.52 5.03 -9.73
C LEU A 14 1.70 3.75 -9.90
N LYS A 15 2.25 2.76 -10.60
CA LYS A 15 1.67 1.42 -10.70
C LYS A 15 1.48 0.78 -9.32
N PHE A 16 2.47 0.86 -8.44
CA PHE A 16 2.38 0.35 -7.07
C PHE A 16 1.28 1.04 -6.26
N LEU A 17 1.17 2.37 -6.34
CA LEU A 17 0.14 3.14 -5.62
C LEU A 17 -1.27 2.75 -6.10
N VAL A 18 -1.48 2.65 -7.41
CA VAL A 18 -2.77 2.25 -7.99
C VAL A 18 -3.12 0.81 -7.62
N ASP A 19 -2.20 -0.12 -7.79
CA ASP A 19 -2.39 -1.54 -7.45
C ASP A 19 -2.75 -1.71 -5.96
N THR A 20 -2.01 -1.04 -5.08
CA THR A 20 -2.25 -1.08 -3.65
C THR A 20 -3.61 -0.46 -3.27
N THR A 21 -3.99 0.64 -3.92
CA THR A 21 -5.30 1.27 -3.71
C THR A 21 -6.43 0.35 -4.17
N MET A 22 -6.29 -0.29 -5.33
CA MET A 22 -7.29 -1.23 -5.83
C MET A 22 -7.45 -2.45 -4.92
N LYS A 23 -6.34 -3.03 -4.45
CA LYS A 23 -6.36 -4.16 -3.51
C LYS A 23 -7.03 -3.78 -2.19
N SER A 24 -6.70 -2.61 -1.65
CA SER A 24 -7.32 -2.12 -0.41
C SER A 24 -8.82 -1.87 -0.59
N PHE A 25 -9.24 -1.33 -1.75
CA PHE A 25 -10.65 -1.17 -2.07
C PHE A 25 -11.40 -2.50 -2.03
N VAL A 26 -10.86 -3.55 -2.65
CA VAL A 26 -11.46 -4.89 -2.64
C VAL A 26 -11.57 -5.43 -1.22
N ILE A 27 -10.51 -5.30 -0.41
CA ILE A 27 -10.52 -5.75 0.99
C ILE A 27 -11.65 -5.07 1.78
N PHE A 28 -11.75 -3.74 1.67
CA PHE A 28 -12.77 -2.99 2.42
C PHE A 28 -14.17 -3.21 1.87
N ALA A 29 -14.35 -3.41 0.57
CA ALA A 29 -15.63 -3.78 -0.03
C ALA A 29 -16.12 -5.14 0.49
N VAL A 30 -15.24 -6.14 0.52
CA VAL A 30 -15.53 -7.46 1.08
C VAL A 30 -15.83 -7.36 2.57
N ALA A 31 -15.01 -6.63 3.35
CA ALA A 31 -15.26 -6.42 4.78
C ALA A 31 -16.61 -5.72 5.02
N GLY A 32 -16.95 -4.70 4.24
CA GLY A 32 -18.22 -3.99 4.31
C GLY A 32 -19.41 -4.91 4.01
N LEU A 33 -19.29 -5.79 3.00
CA LEU A 33 -20.30 -6.80 2.69
C LEU A 33 -20.49 -7.79 3.85
N PHE A 34 -19.39 -8.28 4.44
CA PHE A 34 -19.46 -9.16 5.62
C PHE A 34 -20.14 -8.45 6.79
N ILE A 35 -19.81 -7.20 7.07
CA ILE A 35 -20.44 -6.42 8.15
C ILE A 35 -21.91 -6.21 7.87
N PHE A 36 -22.30 -5.95 6.64
CA PHE A 36 -23.70 -5.85 6.26
C PHE A 36 -24.46 -7.16 6.54
N CYS A 37 -23.87 -8.30 6.21
CA CYS A 37 -24.43 -9.61 6.52
C CYS A 37 -24.49 -9.86 8.05
N LEU A 38 -23.48 -9.39 8.77
CA LEU A 38 -23.31 -9.57 10.22
C LEU A 38 -23.96 -8.44 11.05
N ARG A 39 -24.75 -7.54 10.46
CA ARG A 39 -25.35 -6.37 11.14
C ARG A 39 -26.19 -6.70 12.37
N ARG A 40 -26.69 -7.94 12.46
CA ARG A 40 -27.46 -8.46 13.61
C ARG A 40 -26.58 -9.13 14.66
N LYS A 41 -25.29 -9.27 14.44
CA LYS A 41 -24.34 -9.83 15.41
C LYS A 41 -23.78 -8.74 16.32
N SER A 42 -23.08 -9.16 17.38
CA SER A 42 -22.50 -8.25 18.37
C SER A 42 -21.47 -7.30 17.74
N ALA A 43 -21.30 -6.13 18.36
CA ALA A 43 -20.29 -5.13 17.99
C ALA A 43 -18.88 -5.73 17.99
N ALA A 44 -18.59 -6.67 18.89
CA ALA A 44 -17.31 -7.35 18.96
C ALA A 44 -16.96 -8.11 17.66
N VAL A 45 -17.93 -8.77 17.03
CA VAL A 45 -17.74 -9.49 15.76
C VAL A 45 -17.50 -8.52 14.62
N ARG A 46 -18.27 -7.43 14.54
CA ARG A 46 -18.11 -6.42 13.50
C ARG A 46 -16.77 -5.69 13.63
N GLY A 47 -16.38 -5.34 14.86
CA GLY A 47 -15.07 -4.75 15.14
C GLY A 47 -13.91 -5.67 14.76
N PHE A 48 -14.05 -6.99 14.98
CA PHE A 48 -13.06 -7.97 14.53
C PHE A 48 -12.91 -8.00 13.01
N VAL A 49 -14.01 -7.91 12.24
CA VAL A 49 -13.96 -7.87 10.77
C VAL A 49 -13.20 -6.62 10.29
N TRP A 50 -13.47 -5.44 10.88
CA TRP A 50 -12.71 -4.24 10.57
C TRP A 50 -11.23 -4.38 10.89
N SER A 51 -10.90 -4.98 12.04
CA SER A 51 -9.51 -5.24 12.44
C SER A 51 -8.80 -6.14 11.45
N MET A 52 -9.44 -7.21 11.00
CA MET A 52 -8.88 -8.12 9.99
C MET A 52 -8.68 -7.42 8.63
N ALA A 53 -9.61 -6.56 8.23
CA ALA A 53 -9.46 -5.78 6.99
C ALA A 53 -8.26 -4.82 7.05
N ILE A 54 -8.06 -4.15 8.18
CA ILE A 54 -6.92 -3.25 8.40
C ILE A 54 -5.59 -4.02 8.39
N VAL A 55 -5.53 -5.16 9.09
CA VAL A 55 -4.34 -6.03 9.11
C VAL A 55 -4.08 -6.59 7.71
N GLY A 56 -5.14 -7.01 6.99
CA GLY A 56 -5.03 -7.47 5.61
C GLY A 56 -4.45 -6.39 4.68
N CYS A 57 -4.86 -5.13 4.86
CA CYS A 57 -4.34 -4.00 4.10
C CYS A 57 -2.82 -3.78 4.33
N LEU A 58 -2.30 -4.10 5.51
CA LEU A 58 -0.87 -4.05 5.81
C LEU A 58 -0.11 -5.24 5.21
N ILE A 59 -0.72 -6.41 5.23
CA ILE A 59 -0.08 -7.67 4.81
C ILE A 59 -0.02 -7.79 3.27
N VAL A 60 -1.06 -7.37 2.55
CA VAL A 60 -1.17 -7.55 1.09
C VAL A 60 0.00 -6.97 0.30
N PRO A 61 0.46 -5.73 0.52
CA PRO A 61 1.62 -5.22 -0.20
C PRO A 61 2.90 -5.97 0.16
N LEU A 62 3.05 -6.41 1.42
CA LEU A 62 4.20 -7.21 1.85
C LEU A 62 4.26 -8.53 1.07
N PHE A 63 3.11 -9.21 0.93
CA PHE A 63 3.03 -10.43 0.13
C PHE A 63 3.23 -10.17 -1.37
N SER A 64 2.83 -9.00 -1.89
CA SER A 64 3.07 -8.63 -3.30
C SER A 64 4.55 -8.49 -3.65
N PHE A 65 5.43 -8.26 -2.67
CA PHE A 65 6.88 -8.28 -2.86
C PHE A 65 7.47 -9.70 -2.80
N ILE A 66 6.84 -10.60 -2.05
CA ILE A 66 7.36 -11.96 -1.78
C ILE A 66 6.84 -12.97 -2.81
N LEU A 67 5.58 -12.83 -3.24
CA LEU A 67 5.00 -13.75 -4.22
C LEU A 67 5.45 -13.40 -5.64
N PRO A 68 5.76 -14.43 -6.46
CA PRO A 68 6.00 -14.23 -7.88
C PRO A 68 4.76 -13.60 -8.53
N LYS A 69 5.00 -12.66 -9.44
CA LYS A 69 3.92 -11.99 -10.18
C LYS A 69 3.19 -13.03 -11.03
N TRP A 70 2.01 -13.42 -10.61
CA TRP A 70 1.11 -14.20 -11.44
C TRP A 70 0.52 -13.24 -12.49
N GLU A 71 1.10 -13.25 -13.67
CA GLU A 71 0.51 -12.58 -14.82
C GLU A 71 -0.67 -13.43 -15.30
N VAL A 72 -1.85 -13.12 -14.78
CA VAL A 72 -3.09 -13.68 -15.33
C VAL A 72 -3.36 -12.92 -16.62
N ASN A 73 -2.99 -13.50 -17.76
CA ASN A 73 -3.37 -12.98 -19.08
C ASN A 73 -4.89 -13.16 -19.26
N VAL A 74 -5.66 -12.22 -18.71
CA VAL A 74 -7.13 -12.25 -18.79
C VAL A 74 -7.65 -11.81 -20.15
N LEU A 75 -6.82 -11.13 -20.95
CA LEU A 75 -7.18 -10.72 -22.31
C LEU A 75 -6.40 -11.57 -23.31
N PRO A 76 -7.09 -12.22 -24.27
CA PRO A 76 -6.41 -12.79 -25.40
C PRO A 76 -5.67 -11.66 -26.10
N GLN A 77 -4.35 -11.76 -26.17
CA GLN A 77 -3.56 -10.88 -27.02
C GLN A 77 -3.97 -11.22 -28.45
N THR A 78 -4.89 -10.45 -29.00
CA THR A 78 -5.03 -10.45 -30.45
C THR A 78 -3.67 -9.99 -30.97
N PRO A 79 -2.94 -10.82 -31.71
CA PRO A 79 -1.76 -10.34 -32.38
C PRO A 79 -2.24 -9.25 -33.33
N VAL A 80 -1.96 -7.98 -32.98
CA VAL A 80 -2.03 -6.91 -33.96
C VAL A 80 -0.92 -7.25 -34.93
N GLY A 81 -1.26 -8.01 -35.95
CA GLY A 81 -0.39 -8.22 -37.09
C GLY A 81 -0.14 -6.83 -37.66
N TYR A 82 0.99 -6.27 -37.35
CA TYR A 82 1.58 -5.25 -38.19
C TYR A 82 1.98 -6.02 -39.48
N GLU A 83 1.04 -6.10 -40.40
CA GLU A 83 1.45 -6.36 -41.81
C GLU A 83 2.39 -5.20 -42.11
N THR A 84 3.68 -5.49 -41.98
CA THR A 84 4.70 -4.68 -42.58
C THR A 84 4.40 -4.78 -44.09
N TYR A 85 3.66 -3.80 -44.62
CA TYR A 85 3.60 -3.59 -46.03
C TYR A 85 5.05 -3.30 -46.44
N GLN A 86 5.75 -4.37 -46.78
CA GLN A 86 6.93 -4.22 -47.61
C GLN A 86 6.41 -3.56 -48.88
N LEU A 87 6.68 -2.26 -48.97
CA LEU A 87 6.60 -1.58 -50.26
C LEU A 87 7.39 -2.45 -51.22
N ALA A 88 6.66 -3.19 -52.00
CA ALA A 88 7.24 -3.97 -53.11
C ALA A 88 8.06 -2.94 -53.89
N GLU A 89 9.35 -3.08 -53.77
CA GLU A 89 10.33 -2.39 -54.56
C GLU A 89 9.90 -2.63 -56.00
N ILE A 90 9.37 -1.58 -56.65
CA ILE A 90 9.01 -1.61 -58.03
C ILE A 90 10.32 -1.88 -58.75
N SER A 91 10.54 -3.14 -59.06
CA SER A 91 11.64 -3.59 -59.90
C SER A 91 11.56 -2.81 -61.21
N GLN A 92 12.39 -1.80 -61.31
CA GLN A 92 12.63 -1.14 -62.58
C GLN A 92 13.29 -2.17 -63.49
N THR A 93 12.47 -2.83 -64.26
CA THR A 93 12.95 -3.61 -65.42
C THR A 93 13.68 -2.68 -66.38
N PRO A 94 14.95 -2.91 -66.64
CA PRO A 94 15.65 -2.12 -67.65
C PRO A 94 15.01 -2.39 -69.01
N VAL A 95 14.44 -1.36 -69.63
CA VAL A 95 13.97 -1.40 -71.01
C VAL A 95 15.17 -1.62 -71.89
N THR A 96 15.40 -2.86 -72.31
CA THR A 96 16.38 -3.19 -73.34
C THR A 96 15.88 -2.66 -74.67
N SER A 97 16.40 -1.54 -75.06
CA SER A 97 16.24 -1.01 -76.45
C SER A 97 17.12 -1.83 -77.35
N THR A 98 16.51 -2.80 -78.08
CA THR A 98 17.16 -3.56 -79.14
C THR A 98 17.33 -2.64 -80.36
N ARG A 99 18.50 -2.12 -80.54
CA ARG A 99 18.87 -1.46 -81.79
C ARG A 99 19.74 -2.41 -82.60
N THR A 100 19.10 -3.09 -83.53
CA THR A 100 19.75 -3.90 -84.56
C THR A 100 20.56 -3.01 -85.51
N VAL A 101 21.85 -3.20 -85.57
CA VAL A 101 22.66 -2.72 -86.68
C VAL A 101 23.63 -3.85 -87.06
N VAL A 102 23.49 -4.28 -88.31
CA VAL A 102 24.17 -5.32 -89.02
C VAL A 102 25.63 -4.96 -89.28
N ASP A 103 26.54 -5.87 -89.03
CA ASP A 103 27.73 -6.43 -89.68
C ASP A 103 28.53 -5.57 -90.69
N PRO A 104 29.75 -5.90 -91.13
CA PRO A 104 30.62 -7.05 -90.81
C PRO A 104 32.14 -6.73 -90.72
N SER A 105 32.84 -7.82 -90.54
CA SER A 105 34.20 -8.16 -90.93
C SER A 105 35.38 -7.85 -90.05
N SER A 106 35.90 -8.89 -89.70
CA SER A 106 37.25 -9.51 -89.92
C SER A 106 38.35 -9.26 -88.84
N ILE A 107 38.75 -10.39 -88.46
CA ILE A 107 40.12 -10.93 -88.48
C ILE A 107 41.05 -10.64 -87.24
N ALA A 108 41.43 -11.77 -86.69
CA ALA A 108 42.78 -12.27 -86.37
C ALA A 108 43.33 -12.00 -84.94
N LEU A 109 43.52 -13.18 -84.33
CA LEU A 109 44.73 -13.71 -83.70
C LEU A 109 45.51 -12.78 -82.69
N SER A 110 45.66 -13.20 -81.45
CA SER A 110 46.91 -13.81 -80.98
C SER A 110 46.96 -13.91 -79.45
N GLU A 111 47.14 -15.12 -78.97
CA GLU A 111 48.01 -15.60 -77.89
C GLU A 111 48.07 -14.90 -76.53
N VAL A 112 47.77 -15.71 -75.55
CA VAL A 112 48.19 -16.04 -74.19
C VAL A 112 49.65 -15.55 -73.83
N PRO A 113 50.09 -15.24 -72.61
CA PRO A 113 49.85 -16.04 -71.39
C PRO A 113 49.66 -15.33 -70.07
N THR A 114 49.01 -16.00 -69.18
CA THR A 114 49.24 -16.24 -67.75
C THR A 114 49.94 -15.21 -66.90
N LYS A 115 49.25 -14.68 -65.91
CA LYS A 115 49.76 -14.67 -64.54
C LYS A 115 48.65 -14.56 -63.49
N THR A 116 48.60 -15.55 -62.65
CA THR A 116 47.82 -15.69 -61.45
C THR A 116 48.23 -14.61 -60.45
N GLU A 117 47.33 -13.75 -60.04
CA GLU A 117 47.38 -13.10 -58.75
C GLU A 117 46.00 -13.12 -58.12
N ALA A 118 45.93 -13.79 -56.97
CA ALA A 118 44.79 -13.86 -56.10
C ALA A 118 44.42 -12.47 -55.55
N SER A 119 43.42 -11.84 -56.11
CA SER A 119 42.80 -10.68 -55.47
C SER A 119 41.65 -11.13 -54.61
N THR A 120 41.87 -11.12 -53.35
CA THR A 120 40.84 -11.25 -52.31
C THR A 120 39.78 -10.18 -52.53
N GLN A 121 38.65 -10.57 -53.05
CA GLN A 121 37.46 -9.70 -53.10
C GLN A 121 36.96 -9.50 -51.67
N ALA A 122 37.32 -8.35 -51.07
CA ALA A 122 36.62 -7.83 -49.93
C ALA A 122 35.21 -7.49 -50.35
N THR A 123 34.26 -8.28 -49.87
CA THR A 123 32.83 -7.98 -49.96
C THR A 123 32.57 -6.68 -49.25
N PRO A 124 31.98 -5.65 -49.87
CA PRO A 124 31.62 -4.44 -49.14
C PRO A 124 30.51 -4.80 -48.20
N THR A 125 30.82 -4.76 -46.91
CA THR A 125 29.82 -4.79 -45.82
C THR A 125 28.83 -3.64 -46.04
N PRO A 126 27.51 -3.89 -46.06
CA PRO A 126 26.53 -2.80 -46.13
C PRO A 126 26.78 -1.82 -44.96
N PHE A 127 27.05 -0.58 -45.29
CA PHE A 127 27.09 0.50 -44.34
C PHE A 127 25.71 0.62 -43.72
N GLN A 128 25.49 -0.01 -42.59
CA GLN A 128 24.39 0.29 -41.71
C GLN A 128 24.73 1.62 -41.04
N PRO A 129 23.97 2.68 -41.28
CA PRO A 129 24.09 3.85 -40.47
C PRO A 129 23.66 3.43 -39.05
N GLU A 130 24.64 3.26 -38.17
CA GLU A 130 24.40 3.17 -36.74
C GLU A 130 23.78 4.50 -36.37
N VAL A 131 22.43 4.52 -36.37
CA VAL A 131 21.68 5.61 -35.79
C VAL A 131 21.97 5.52 -34.30
N GLU A 132 23.10 6.09 -33.91
CA GLU A 132 23.32 6.48 -32.54
C GLU A 132 22.12 7.36 -32.17
N THR A 133 21.12 6.72 -31.59
CA THR A 133 20.08 7.44 -30.87
C THR A 133 20.82 8.09 -29.71
N ARG A 134 21.45 9.21 -29.99
CA ARG A 134 22.02 10.10 -29.00
C ARG A 134 20.83 10.50 -28.12
N ARG A 135 20.55 9.62 -27.14
CA ARG A 135 19.66 9.96 -26.05
C ARG A 135 20.27 11.21 -25.44
N ASN A 136 19.68 12.35 -25.73
CA ASN A 136 20.02 13.60 -25.06
C ASN A 136 19.67 13.40 -23.59
N ASP A 137 20.56 12.72 -22.87
CA ASP A 137 20.59 12.70 -21.43
C ASP A 137 20.96 14.12 -20.97
N MET A 138 19.99 15.02 -21.03
CA MET A 138 20.09 16.27 -20.31
C MET A 138 20.18 15.92 -18.83
N PRO A 139 21.31 16.17 -18.16
CA PRO A 139 21.39 15.94 -16.74
C PRO A 139 20.48 16.94 -16.04
N GLY A 140 19.43 16.47 -15.36
CA GLY A 140 18.90 17.30 -14.31
C GLY A 140 17.42 17.53 -14.17
N ARG A 141 16.52 16.97 -14.96
CA ARG A 141 15.09 17.00 -14.58
C ARG A 141 14.71 15.66 -14.00
N MET A 142 14.66 15.61 -12.66
CA MET A 142 14.00 14.47 -11.98
C MET A 142 12.58 14.33 -12.55
N PRO A 143 12.17 13.14 -13.00
CA PRO A 143 10.81 12.93 -13.47
C PRO A 143 9.83 13.34 -12.35
N TRP A 144 8.74 13.99 -12.72
CA TRP A 144 7.73 14.50 -11.76
C TRP A 144 7.18 13.41 -10.83
N THR A 145 7.23 12.15 -11.26
CA THR A 145 6.87 10.96 -10.46
C THR A 145 7.73 10.77 -9.23
N ASN A 146 9.03 11.10 -9.30
CA ASN A 146 9.91 11.07 -8.13
C ASN A 146 9.46 12.08 -7.06
N TRP A 147 8.96 13.25 -7.47
CA TRP A 147 8.41 14.23 -6.54
C TRP A 147 7.17 13.72 -5.81
N ILE A 148 6.28 12.98 -6.51
CA ILE A 148 5.13 12.32 -5.86
C ILE A 148 5.62 11.34 -4.80
N GLY A 149 6.62 10.49 -5.13
CA GLY A 149 7.19 9.55 -4.18
C GLY A 149 7.78 10.23 -2.94
N ILE A 150 8.52 11.33 -3.14
CA ILE A 150 9.09 12.12 -2.04
C ILE A 150 7.98 12.71 -1.17
N VAL A 151 6.96 13.33 -1.76
CA VAL A 151 5.83 13.90 -1.03
C VAL A 151 5.08 12.82 -0.24
N CYS A 152 4.77 11.68 -0.88
CA CYS A 152 4.12 10.56 -0.21
C CYS A 152 4.95 10.04 0.97
N GLY A 153 6.25 9.87 0.77
CA GLY A 153 7.17 9.43 1.81
C GLY A 153 7.28 10.44 2.96
N CYS A 154 7.39 11.73 2.65
CA CYS A 154 7.46 12.80 3.66
C CYS A 154 6.19 12.86 4.50
N VAL A 155 5.01 12.82 3.88
CA VAL A 155 3.73 12.84 4.61
C VAL A 155 3.59 11.62 5.49
N SER A 156 3.89 10.41 4.98
CA SER A 156 3.88 9.19 5.79
C SER A 156 4.85 9.27 6.97
N ALA A 157 6.06 9.77 6.73
CA ALA A 157 7.08 9.94 7.78
C ALA A 157 6.62 10.93 8.86
N LEU A 158 6.01 12.04 8.47
CA LEU A 158 5.45 13.03 9.41
C LEU A 158 4.32 12.44 10.25
N LEU A 159 3.41 11.67 9.65
CA LEU A 159 2.32 11.01 10.37
C LEU A 159 2.85 9.95 11.34
N LEU A 160 3.83 9.15 10.93
CA LEU A 160 4.48 8.17 11.80
C LEU A 160 5.27 8.85 12.94
N ALA A 161 5.97 9.93 12.66
CA ALA A 161 6.64 10.74 13.68
C ALA A 161 5.65 11.30 14.69
N GLY A 162 4.49 11.82 14.23
CA GLY A 162 3.39 12.26 15.08
C GLY A 162 2.84 11.13 15.98
N LEU A 163 2.70 9.92 15.42
CA LEU A 163 2.30 8.74 16.20
C LEU A 163 3.32 8.40 17.29
N ILE A 164 4.61 8.36 16.94
CA ILE A 164 5.70 8.10 17.90
C ILE A 164 5.72 9.15 18.99
N PHE A 165 5.57 10.43 18.62
CA PHE A 165 5.49 11.52 19.57
C PHE A 165 4.28 11.38 20.52
N GLY A 166 3.10 11.03 19.98
CA GLY A 166 1.90 10.76 20.76
C GLY A 166 2.09 9.63 21.77
N ILE A 167 2.68 8.51 21.34
CA ILE A 167 3.02 7.38 22.24
C ILE A 167 4.00 7.83 23.32
N GLY A 168 5.03 8.60 22.94
CA GLY A 168 6.00 9.19 23.90
C GLY A 168 5.35 10.12 24.91
N ALA A 169 4.39 10.94 24.49
CA ALA A 169 3.64 11.83 25.36
C ALA A 169 2.80 11.04 26.39
N VAL A 170 2.07 10.01 25.94
CA VAL A 170 1.29 9.14 26.83
C VAL A 170 2.21 8.39 27.80
N TRP A 171 3.34 7.89 27.32
CA TRP A 171 4.35 7.24 28.17
C TRP A 171 4.87 8.22 29.24
N TYR A 172 5.22 9.45 28.86
CA TYR A 172 5.66 10.49 29.78
C TYR A 172 4.60 10.84 30.83
N ILE A 173 3.34 11.01 30.42
CA ILE A 173 2.22 11.25 31.33
C ILE A 173 2.08 10.09 32.32
N SER A 174 2.14 8.86 31.82
CA SER A 174 2.00 7.66 32.66
C SER A 174 3.14 7.50 33.67
N THR A 175 4.38 7.88 33.32
CA THR A 175 5.52 7.80 34.25
C THR A 175 5.44 8.84 35.35
N ARG A 176 4.75 9.96 35.08
CA ARG A 176 4.52 11.04 36.06
C ARG A 176 3.23 10.90 36.88
N ALA A 177 2.38 9.96 36.48
CA ALA A 177 1.12 9.69 37.16
C ALA A 177 1.37 9.04 38.53
N HIS A 178 0.51 9.34 39.50
CA HIS A 178 0.55 8.79 40.84
C HIS A 178 -0.19 7.45 40.89
N ASP A 179 0.26 6.54 41.75
CA ASP A 179 -0.43 5.27 41.91
C ASP A 179 -1.80 5.51 42.59
N PHE A 180 -2.82 4.82 42.15
CA PHE A 180 -4.15 4.89 42.73
C PHE A 180 -4.19 4.07 44.03
N ASN A 181 -4.36 4.73 45.16
CA ASN A 181 -4.40 4.11 46.50
C ASN A 181 -5.81 3.75 46.98
N GLY A 182 -6.83 3.90 46.11
CA GLY A 182 -8.21 3.57 46.47
C GLY A 182 -8.40 2.05 46.65
N THR A 183 -9.34 1.69 47.52
CA THR A 183 -9.75 0.30 47.70
C THR A 183 -10.42 -0.19 46.40
N MET A 184 -9.69 -0.98 45.63
CA MET A 184 -10.29 -1.80 44.54
C MET A 184 -11.01 -2.95 45.23
N ASP A 185 -12.21 -2.74 45.70
CA ASP A 185 -13.09 -3.80 46.18
C ASP A 185 -13.33 -4.78 45.02
N PRO A 186 -13.44 -6.08 45.25
CA PRO A 186 -12.99 -7.12 44.36
C PRO A 186 -13.56 -6.99 42.95
N LEU A 187 -12.68 -6.60 42.01
CA LEU A 187 -12.86 -6.94 40.61
C LEU A 187 -13.02 -8.46 40.54
N PRO A 188 -13.91 -8.99 39.71
CA PRO A 188 -14.14 -10.43 39.63
C PRO A 188 -12.81 -11.17 39.50
N SER A 189 -12.61 -12.19 40.30
CA SER A 189 -11.40 -13.04 40.35
C SER A 189 -11.02 -13.66 39.01
N THR A 190 -11.89 -13.55 38.01
CA THR A 190 -11.66 -13.96 36.62
C THR A 190 -10.67 -13.08 35.86
N TRP A 191 -10.29 -11.91 36.41
CA TRP A 191 -9.35 -10.99 35.78
C TRP A 191 -7.91 -11.27 36.21
N ASN A 192 -7.30 -12.25 35.59
CA ASN A 192 -5.94 -12.70 35.93
C ASN A 192 -4.83 -11.87 35.25
N GLN A 193 -5.14 -10.72 34.66
CA GLN A 193 -4.14 -9.86 34.04
C GLN A 193 -3.63 -8.82 35.03
N LYS A 194 -2.30 -8.74 35.15
CA LYS A 194 -1.63 -7.70 35.93
C LYS A 194 -1.75 -6.37 35.16
N PHE A 195 -2.48 -5.41 35.68
CA PHE A 195 -2.58 -4.05 35.19
C PHE A 195 -2.28 -3.05 36.30
N GLY A 196 -1.83 -1.85 35.93
CA GLY A 196 -1.65 -0.75 36.86
C GLY A 196 -2.80 0.24 36.75
N VAL A 197 -3.17 0.87 37.83
CA VAL A 197 -4.10 2.01 37.80
C VAL A 197 -3.36 3.24 38.37
N ARG A 198 -3.39 4.34 37.64
CA ARG A 198 -2.69 5.58 38.00
C ARG A 198 -3.58 6.79 37.79
N LEU A 199 -3.36 7.79 38.62
CA LEU A 199 -4.02 9.10 38.57
C LEU A 199 -3.13 10.11 37.87
N SER A 200 -3.69 10.91 36.99
CA SER A 200 -2.97 11.99 36.32
C SER A 200 -3.81 13.26 36.23
N ASP A 201 -3.16 14.39 36.43
CA ASP A 201 -3.71 15.74 36.25
C ASP A 201 -3.73 16.19 34.78
N LYS A 202 -3.03 15.44 33.92
CA LYS A 202 -2.88 15.73 32.47
C LYS A 202 -4.02 15.18 31.60
N ILE A 203 -4.89 14.36 32.16
CA ILE A 203 -5.99 13.73 31.42
C ILE A 203 -7.34 14.10 32.06
N THR A 204 -8.36 14.21 31.22
CA THR A 204 -9.74 14.52 31.63
C THR A 204 -10.68 13.34 31.53
N VAL A 205 -10.31 12.34 30.75
CA VAL A 205 -11.07 11.10 30.54
C VAL A 205 -10.20 9.89 30.86
N PRO A 206 -10.78 8.82 31.40
CA PRO A 206 -10.09 7.55 31.56
C PRO A 206 -9.52 7.05 30.23
N MET A 207 -8.39 6.34 30.30
CA MET A 207 -7.79 5.75 29.13
C MET A 207 -6.87 4.57 29.48
N VAL A 208 -6.80 3.60 28.58
CA VAL A 208 -5.88 2.46 28.67
C VAL A 208 -4.74 2.64 27.68
N TRP A 209 -3.52 2.30 28.13
CA TRP A 209 -2.38 2.22 27.24
C TRP A 209 -1.41 1.11 27.69
N GLY A 210 -0.53 0.70 26.80
CA GLY A 210 0.51 -0.28 27.07
C GLY A 210 0.19 -1.69 26.54
N LEU A 211 1.21 -2.33 25.94
CA LEU A 211 1.08 -3.64 25.29
C LEU A 211 1.30 -4.80 26.27
N PHE A 212 2.41 -4.78 27.01
CA PHE A 212 2.82 -5.88 27.89
C PHE A 212 2.40 -5.67 29.35
N ARG A 213 2.33 -4.45 29.76
CA ARG A 213 1.89 -4.03 31.10
C ARG A 213 0.87 -2.92 30.95
N PRO A 214 -0.40 -3.26 30.70
CA PRO A 214 -1.43 -2.26 30.50
C PRO A 214 -1.61 -1.41 31.77
N VAL A 215 -1.76 -0.13 31.56
CA VAL A 215 -2.01 0.86 32.62
C VAL A 215 -3.29 1.59 32.30
N ILE A 216 -4.20 1.64 33.28
CA ILE A 216 -5.39 2.48 33.26
C ILE A 216 -4.99 3.81 33.84
N LEU A 217 -5.10 4.88 33.08
CA LEU A 217 -4.92 6.23 33.54
C LEU A 217 -6.30 6.83 33.86
N LEU A 218 -6.48 7.31 35.06
CA LEU A 218 -7.67 7.99 35.53
C LEU A 218 -7.37 9.48 35.77
N PRO A 219 -8.33 10.40 35.59
CA PRO A 219 -8.16 11.79 35.99
C PRO A 219 -8.05 11.89 37.51
N ILE A 220 -7.33 12.91 38.00
CA ILE A 220 -7.02 13.07 39.43
C ILE A 220 -8.28 13.16 40.31
N GLY A 221 -9.42 13.57 39.78
CA GLY A 221 -10.69 13.61 40.51
C GLY A 221 -11.39 12.24 40.63
N ALA A 222 -10.81 11.17 40.07
CA ALA A 222 -11.44 9.85 40.09
C ALA A 222 -11.43 9.19 41.47
N ASP A 223 -10.56 9.61 42.38
CA ASP A 223 -10.53 9.22 43.80
C ASP A 223 -11.80 9.66 44.57
N ASN A 224 -12.47 10.71 44.12
CA ASN A 224 -13.71 11.22 44.69
C ASN A 224 -14.97 10.66 44.00
N TRP A 225 -14.83 9.76 43.07
CA TRP A 225 -15.99 9.18 42.38
C TRP A 225 -16.72 8.18 43.26
N GLN A 226 -18.05 8.11 43.07
CA GLN A 226 -18.84 7.07 43.70
C GLN A 226 -18.32 5.68 43.28
N THR A 227 -18.33 4.75 44.23
CA THR A 227 -17.79 3.40 44.03
C THR A 227 -18.39 2.70 42.81
N GLU A 228 -19.70 2.87 42.57
CA GLU A 228 -20.39 2.27 41.42
C GLU A 228 -19.92 2.85 40.09
N ARG A 229 -19.74 4.19 40.04
CA ARG A 229 -19.20 4.87 38.84
C ARG A 229 -17.78 4.41 38.58
N LEU A 230 -16.93 4.37 39.57
CA LEU A 230 -15.55 3.93 39.45
C LEU A 230 -15.49 2.48 38.93
N ARG A 231 -16.34 1.60 39.48
CA ARG A 231 -16.45 0.20 39.02
C ARG A 231 -16.85 0.10 37.56
N ALA A 232 -17.92 0.80 37.15
CA ALA A 232 -18.37 0.79 35.76
C ALA A 232 -17.29 1.26 34.79
N VAL A 233 -16.58 2.34 35.14
CA VAL A 233 -15.46 2.86 34.33
C VAL A 233 -14.31 1.85 34.28
N LEU A 234 -13.90 1.28 35.41
CA LEU A 234 -12.83 0.28 35.42
C LEU A 234 -13.20 -0.96 34.62
N PHE A 235 -14.47 -1.42 34.66
CA PHE A 235 -14.94 -2.52 33.82
C PHE A 235 -14.85 -2.22 32.33
N HIS A 236 -15.22 -0.99 31.93
CA HIS A 236 -15.09 -0.54 30.56
C HIS A 236 -13.63 -0.55 30.10
N GLU A 237 -12.72 0.06 30.88
CA GLU A 237 -11.30 0.11 30.58
C GLU A 237 -10.65 -1.30 30.55
N LEU A 238 -11.08 -2.17 31.45
CA LEU A 238 -10.64 -3.57 31.47
C LEU A 238 -11.13 -4.35 30.25
N ALA A 239 -12.33 -4.05 29.73
CA ALA A 239 -12.80 -4.67 28.49
C ALA A 239 -11.87 -4.33 27.31
N HIS A 240 -11.38 -3.08 27.20
CA HIS A 240 -10.37 -2.67 26.24
C HIS A 240 -9.05 -3.44 26.38
N ILE A 241 -8.59 -3.65 27.64
CA ILE A 241 -7.38 -4.43 27.92
C ILE A 241 -7.55 -5.88 27.44
N LYS A 242 -8.67 -6.51 27.80
CA LYS A 242 -8.97 -7.90 27.44
C LYS A 242 -9.01 -8.11 25.93
N ARG A 243 -9.57 -7.16 25.19
CA ARG A 243 -9.70 -7.18 23.73
C ARG A 243 -8.41 -6.73 23.02
N ARG A 244 -7.47 -6.13 23.76
CA ARG A 244 -6.25 -5.53 23.21
C ARG A 244 -6.55 -4.42 22.19
N ASP A 245 -7.60 -3.65 22.40
CA ASP A 245 -8.07 -2.60 21.47
C ASP A 245 -6.99 -1.56 21.20
N TRP A 246 -6.14 -1.25 22.18
CA TRP A 246 -5.01 -0.34 22.02
C TRP A 246 -4.04 -0.80 20.92
N VAL A 247 -3.73 -2.11 20.86
CA VAL A 247 -2.85 -2.68 19.83
C VAL A 247 -3.44 -2.51 18.45
N MET A 248 -4.74 -2.84 18.31
CA MET A 248 -5.44 -2.72 17.03
C MET A 248 -5.54 -1.25 16.59
N GLN A 249 -5.72 -0.32 17.53
CA GLN A 249 -5.69 1.11 17.23
C GLN A 249 -4.31 1.58 16.75
N MET A 250 -3.22 1.09 17.36
CA MET A 250 -1.86 1.43 16.91
C MET A 250 -1.60 0.90 15.49
N ILE A 251 -1.98 -0.34 15.21
CA ILE A 251 -1.89 -0.92 13.86
C ILE A 251 -2.69 -0.08 12.87
N ALA A 252 -3.92 0.29 13.22
CA ALA A 252 -4.75 1.14 12.37
C ALA A 252 -4.12 2.50 12.09
N GLN A 253 -3.50 3.14 13.08
CA GLN A 253 -2.79 4.40 12.89
C GLN A 253 -1.57 4.27 11.97
N VAL A 254 -0.81 3.18 12.09
CA VAL A 254 0.30 2.88 11.17
C VAL A 254 -0.23 2.71 9.75
N VAL A 255 -1.32 1.94 9.56
CA VAL A 255 -1.94 1.76 8.25
C VAL A 255 -2.45 3.10 7.70
N CYS A 256 -3.10 3.94 8.52
CA CYS A 256 -3.52 5.28 8.11
C CYS A 256 -2.34 6.18 7.73
N ALA A 257 -1.20 6.06 8.40
CA ALA A 257 0.00 6.84 8.07
C ALA A 257 0.65 6.39 6.76
N VAL A 258 0.67 5.09 6.47
CA VAL A 258 1.22 4.54 5.21
C VAL A 258 0.27 4.80 4.04
N TYR A 259 -1.03 4.61 4.24
CA TYR A 259 -2.07 4.77 3.23
C TYR A 259 -2.87 6.07 3.41
N TRP A 260 -2.21 7.13 3.84
CA TRP A 260 -2.85 8.40 4.19
C TRP A 260 -3.73 8.97 3.07
N PHE A 261 -3.37 8.70 1.82
CA PHE A 261 -4.08 9.13 0.60
C PHE A 261 -5.37 8.33 0.33
N ASN A 262 -5.58 7.20 1.03
CA ASN A 262 -6.76 6.34 0.84
C ASN A 262 -7.82 6.62 1.92
N PRO A 263 -8.95 7.25 1.60
CA PRO A 263 -9.99 7.59 2.58
C PRO A 263 -10.67 6.36 3.21
N LEU A 264 -10.67 5.21 2.53
CA LEU A 264 -11.29 3.99 3.04
C LEU A 264 -10.57 3.46 4.29
N VAL A 265 -9.26 3.65 4.37
CA VAL A 265 -8.47 3.24 5.55
C VAL A 265 -8.89 4.04 6.78
N TRP A 266 -9.07 5.35 6.63
CA TRP A 266 -9.54 6.24 7.72
C TRP A 266 -10.96 5.89 8.14
N PHE A 267 -11.82 5.60 7.16
CA PHE A 267 -13.18 5.15 7.42
C PHE A 267 -13.18 3.83 8.22
N ALA A 268 -12.42 2.83 7.79
CA ALA A 268 -12.29 1.55 8.47
C ALA A 268 -11.75 1.69 9.91
N ALA A 269 -10.70 2.51 10.09
CA ALA A 269 -10.13 2.79 11.41
C ALA A 269 -11.13 3.49 12.34
N ARG A 270 -11.95 4.40 11.80
CA ARG A 270 -13.02 5.05 12.56
C ARG A 270 -14.09 4.06 13.00
N TRP A 271 -14.60 3.24 12.07
CA TRP A 271 -15.63 2.25 12.38
C TRP A 271 -15.13 1.17 13.34
N MET A 272 -13.90 0.70 13.16
CA MET A 272 -13.27 -0.23 14.09
C MET A 272 -13.31 0.32 15.52
N ARG A 273 -13.02 1.62 15.71
CA ARG A 273 -13.05 2.29 17.02
C ARG A 273 -14.46 2.36 17.57
N ILE A 274 -15.44 2.76 16.76
CA ILE A 274 -16.85 2.82 17.18
C ILE A 274 -17.36 1.44 17.62
N GLU A 275 -17.04 0.38 16.88
CA GLU A 275 -17.45 -0.98 17.25
C GLU A 275 -16.71 -1.49 18.49
N ALA A 276 -15.46 -1.03 18.73
CA ALA A 276 -14.74 -1.35 19.95
C ALA A 276 -15.41 -0.72 21.19
N GLU A 277 -15.79 0.56 21.13
CA GLU A 277 -16.55 1.24 22.19
C GLU A 277 -17.87 0.55 22.48
N GLN A 278 -18.68 0.28 21.45
CA GLN A 278 -19.96 -0.43 21.61
C GLN A 278 -19.78 -1.81 22.25
N ALA A 279 -18.71 -2.53 21.87
CA ALA A 279 -18.46 -3.84 22.44
C ALA A 279 -18.01 -3.80 23.90
N CYS A 280 -17.34 -2.73 24.33
CA CYS A 280 -16.99 -2.51 25.73
C CYS A 280 -18.21 -2.11 26.55
N ASP A 281 -19.06 -1.24 26.02
CA ASP A 281 -20.32 -0.86 26.64
C ASP A 281 -21.25 -2.08 26.81
N ASP A 282 -21.37 -2.93 25.78
CA ASP A 282 -22.14 -4.19 25.86
C ASP A 282 -21.61 -5.10 27.00
N GLN A 283 -20.29 -5.13 27.23
CA GLN A 283 -19.72 -5.92 28.32
C GLN A 283 -20.07 -5.34 29.71
N VAL A 284 -20.06 -4.01 29.86
CA VAL A 284 -20.45 -3.32 31.10
C VAL A 284 -21.91 -3.60 31.41
N LEU A 285 -22.80 -3.47 30.43
CA LEU A 285 -24.22 -3.74 30.57
C LEU A 285 -24.51 -5.21 30.93
N ASN A 286 -23.81 -6.14 30.28
CA ASN A 286 -23.94 -7.59 30.56
C ASN A 286 -23.43 -7.96 31.95
N ALA A 287 -22.52 -7.16 32.54
CA ALA A 287 -22.06 -7.32 33.91
C ALA A 287 -23.03 -6.74 34.95
N GLY A 288 -24.16 -6.13 34.51
CA GLY A 288 -25.19 -5.59 35.38
C GLY A 288 -24.96 -4.15 35.84
N TYR A 289 -23.94 -3.49 35.31
CA TYR A 289 -23.69 -2.07 35.59
C TYR A 289 -24.50 -1.21 34.64
N GLN A 290 -25.47 -0.44 35.17
CA GLN A 290 -26.16 0.56 34.38
C GLN A 290 -25.38 1.86 34.45
N PRO A 291 -25.04 2.53 33.35
CA PRO A 291 -24.54 3.87 33.38
C PRO A 291 -25.65 4.79 33.87
N ASN A 292 -25.60 5.19 35.14
CA ASN A 292 -26.49 6.25 35.65
C ASN A 292 -26.12 7.54 34.92
N LEU A 293 -26.96 7.89 33.94
CA LEU A 293 -26.97 9.19 33.27
C LEU A 293 -27.53 10.21 34.23
N SER A 294 -26.72 10.66 35.20
CA SER A 294 -27.03 11.81 36.04
C SER A 294 -25.77 12.67 36.22
#